data_29c243ad8fec28e362eea6b32619a55e
#
_entry.id   29c243ad8fec28e362eea6b32619a55e
#
_cell.length_a   1.000
_cell.length_b   1.000
_cell.length_c   1.000
_cell.angle_alpha   90.00
_cell.angle_beta   90.00
_cell.angle_gamma   90.00
#
_symmetry.space_group_name_H-M   'P 1'
#
loop_
_entity.id
_entity.type
_entity.pdbx_description
1 polymer ?
#
loop_
_entity_poly.entity_id
_entity_poly.type
_entity_poly.pdbx_seq_one_letter_code
_entity_poly.pdbx_strand_id
1 'polypeptide(L)'
;MTIHFIGAGPGAADLVTVRGRDLIARCPVCLHAGSLVAPEILGWCPPGARIVDTAPLDLDAIMAECAAAHAAGQDVARLHSGDLSIWSALAEQTRRLDRLGIPYTVTPGVPSFAAAAAILRRELTVPGVAQTVVLTRTSGRASAMPEREQLAAYAATGATLALHLSIHVVDRVVAELTPFYGADGPVAVVFRATWPDERVLTGTLATIAAQVAAAGLERTALILVGPALAADGFRESALYAADYDRRFRPTATNPEGLAI
;
A
#
# COMPACT_ATOMS: atom_id res chain seq x y z
N MET A 1 -21.04 -19.35 6.60
CA MET A 1 -19.89 -19.20 5.71
C MET A 1 -19.69 -17.73 5.33
N THR A 2 -18.46 -17.30 5.15
CA THR A 2 -18.08 -15.89 5.07
C THR A 2 -16.99 -15.69 4.01
N ILE A 3 -17.03 -14.59 3.28
CA ILE A 3 -15.94 -14.16 2.41
C ILE A 3 -14.98 -13.28 3.24
N HIS A 4 -13.75 -13.73 3.43
CA HIS A 4 -12.72 -13.01 4.15
C HIS A 4 -11.82 -12.26 3.16
N PHE A 5 -12.02 -10.96 3.01
CA PHE A 5 -11.10 -10.10 2.28
C PHE A 5 -9.84 -9.88 3.12
N ILE A 6 -8.68 -10.22 2.60
CA ILE A 6 -7.43 -10.24 3.34
C ILE A 6 -6.36 -9.48 2.58
N GLY A 7 -5.75 -8.48 3.20
CA GLY A 7 -4.55 -7.83 2.70
C GLY A 7 -3.35 -8.77 2.81
N ALA A 8 -2.81 -9.17 1.67
CA ALA A 8 -1.70 -10.12 1.57
C ALA A 8 -0.32 -9.47 1.72
N GLY A 9 -0.27 -8.20 2.09
CA GLY A 9 0.99 -7.49 2.25
C GLY A 9 1.68 -7.11 0.94
N PRO A 10 2.87 -6.49 1.01
CA PRO A 10 3.56 -5.92 -0.14
C PRO A 10 4.30 -6.96 -1.00
N GLY A 11 4.58 -8.14 -0.44
CA GLY A 11 5.34 -9.21 -1.11
C GLY A 11 5.73 -10.32 -0.15
N ALA A 12 6.63 -10.06 0.79
CA ALA A 12 7.11 -11.05 1.74
C ALA A 12 5.97 -11.64 2.59
N ALA A 13 5.95 -12.95 2.73
CA ALA A 13 4.89 -13.65 3.44
C ALA A 13 4.82 -13.30 4.93
N ASP A 14 5.94 -13.03 5.58
CA ASP A 14 6.02 -12.62 6.99
C ASP A 14 5.43 -11.21 7.28
N LEU A 15 5.07 -10.46 6.23
CA LEU A 15 4.36 -9.18 6.35
C LEU A 15 2.83 -9.30 6.22
N VAL A 16 2.31 -10.52 6.12
CA VAL A 16 0.88 -10.78 6.29
C VAL A 16 0.54 -10.73 7.78
N THR A 17 -0.59 -10.13 8.11
CA THR A 17 -1.02 -10.11 9.51
C THR A 17 -1.30 -11.52 10.04
N VAL A 18 -1.05 -11.74 11.33
CA VAL A 18 -1.37 -13.04 11.98
C VAL A 18 -2.82 -13.44 11.72
N ARG A 19 -3.76 -12.48 11.83
CA ARG A 19 -5.18 -12.74 11.50
C ARG A 19 -5.37 -13.18 10.06
N GLY A 20 -4.70 -12.53 9.11
CA GLY A 20 -4.76 -12.88 7.68
C GLY A 20 -4.29 -14.32 7.44
N ARG A 21 -3.13 -14.68 7.97
CA ARG A 21 -2.59 -16.03 7.89
C ARG A 21 -3.55 -17.08 8.48
N ASP A 22 -4.09 -16.83 9.68
CA ASP A 22 -4.97 -17.77 10.35
C ASP A 22 -6.32 -17.95 9.63
N LEU A 23 -6.80 -16.91 8.94
CA LEU A 23 -7.97 -16.99 8.05
C LEU A 23 -7.66 -17.80 6.80
N ILE A 24 -6.51 -17.58 6.14
CA ILE A 24 -6.09 -18.36 4.96
C ILE A 24 -6.01 -19.84 5.32
N ALA A 25 -5.39 -20.17 6.46
CA ALA A 25 -5.15 -21.54 6.89
C ALA A 25 -6.42 -22.37 7.18
N ARG A 26 -7.58 -21.75 7.28
CA ARG A 26 -8.85 -22.44 7.56
C ARG A 26 -9.89 -22.36 6.44
N CYS A 27 -9.65 -21.53 5.41
CA CYS A 27 -10.59 -21.38 4.31
C CYS A 27 -10.38 -22.48 3.25
N PRO A 28 -11.42 -23.29 2.92
CA PRO A 28 -11.30 -24.33 1.89
C PRO A 28 -11.25 -23.76 0.47
N VAL A 29 -11.51 -22.47 0.29
CA VAL A 29 -11.40 -21.75 -1.00
C VAL A 29 -10.52 -20.54 -0.82
N CYS A 30 -9.54 -20.35 -1.72
CA CYS A 30 -8.67 -19.18 -1.77
C CYS A 30 -8.74 -18.56 -3.16
N LEU A 31 -9.13 -17.29 -3.23
CA LEU A 31 -9.12 -16.48 -4.45
C LEU A 31 -8.00 -15.45 -4.34
N HIS A 32 -7.04 -15.44 -5.26
CA HIS A 32 -5.90 -14.52 -5.19
C HIS A 32 -5.69 -13.71 -6.46
N ALA A 33 -5.00 -12.57 -6.37
CA ALA A 33 -4.78 -11.64 -7.47
C ALA A 33 -3.51 -11.97 -8.28
N GLY A 34 -3.37 -13.22 -8.72
CA GLY A 34 -2.27 -13.67 -9.57
C GLY A 34 -0.89 -13.44 -8.96
N SER A 35 0.03 -12.99 -9.80
CA SER A 35 1.46 -12.78 -9.46
C SER A 35 1.71 -11.66 -8.43
N LEU A 36 0.67 -10.98 -7.95
CA LEU A 36 0.79 -9.96 -6.90
C LEU A 36 0.68 -10.55 -5.48
N VAL A 37 0.44 -11.85 -5.36
CA VAL A 37 0.43 -12.59 -4.09
C VAL A 37 1.54 -13.63 -4.13
N ALA A 38 2.43 -13.61 -3.14
CA ALA A 38 3.57 -14.51 -3.09
C ALA A 38 3.12 -15.99 -2.96
N PRO A 39 3.76 -16.93 -3.66
CA PRO A 39 3.41 -18.34 -3.60
C PRO A 39 3.45 -18.95 -2.19
N GLU A 40 4.35 -18.46 -1.34
CA GLU A 40 4.49 -18.88 0.05
C GLU A 40 3.21 -18.64 0.86
N ILE A 41 2.48 -17.57 0.55
CA ILE A 41 1.19 -17.24 1.21
C ILE A 41 0.13 -18.28 0.82
N LEU A 42 0.12 -18.73 -0.43
CA LEU A 42 -0.79 -19.75 -0.91
C LEU A 42 -0.50 -21.12 -0.27
N GLY A 43 0.75 -21.36 0.14
CA GLY A 43 1.17 -22.55 0.89
C GLY A 43 0.54 -22.67 2.28
N TRP A 44 -0.09 -21.63 2.81
CA TRP A 44 -0.83 -21.68 4.08
C TRP A 44 -2.27 -22.19 3.93
N CYS A 45 -2.78 -22.32 2.71
CA CYS A 45 -4.08 -22.91 2.49
C CYS A 45 -4.13 -24.36 3.01
N PRO A 46 -5.27 -24.81 3.56
CA PRO A 46 -5.36 -26.17 4.08
C PRO A 46 -5.22 -27.20 2.94
N PRO A 47 -4.75 -28.43 3.25
CA PRO A 47 -4.68 -29.51 2.26
C PRO A 47 -6.02 -29.70 1.54
N GLY A 48 -5.98 -29.74 0.20
CA GLY A 48 -7.17 -29.89 -0.63
C GLY A 48 -7.98 -28.61 -0.85
N ALA A 49 -7.50 -27.45 -0.38
CA ALA A 49 -8.12 -26.18 -0.67
C ALA A 49 -8.16 -25.89 -2.18
N ARG A 50 -9.27 -25.36 -2.65
CA ARG A 50 -9.41 -24.89 -4.03
C ARG A 50 -8.81 -23.47 -4.16
N ILE A 51 -7.67 -23.38 -4.84
CA ILE A 51 -6.95 -22.13 -5.07
C ILE A 51 -7.26 -21.65 -6.49
N VAL A 52 -7.75 -20.41 -6.63
CA VAL A 52 -8.17 -19.81 -7.90
C VAL A 52 -7.40 -18.52 -8.14
N ASP A 53 -6.68 -18.47 -9.25
CA ASP A 53 -6.10 -17.22 -9.76
C ASP A 53 -7.20 -16.37 -10.42
N THR A 54 -7.41 -15.18 -9.89
CA THR A 54 -8.42 -14.24 -10.39
C THR A 54 -7.86 -13.23 -11.40
N ALA A 55 -6.57 -13.29 -11.74
CA ALA A 55 -6.00 -12.36 -12.71
C ALA A 55 -6.66 -12.41 -14.10
N PRO A 56 -7.04 -13.59 -14.64
CA PRO A 56 -7.75 -13.67 -15.91
C PRO A 56 -9.26 -13.45 -15.80
N LEU A 57 -9.81 -13.30 -14.59
CA LEU A 57 -11.27 -13.22 -14.37
C LEU A 57 -11.75 -11.77 -14.34
N ASP A 58 -12.90 -11.53 -14.90
CA ASP A 58 -13.65 -10.30 -14.68
C ASP A 58 -14.37 -10.30 -13.31
N LEU A 59 -14.97 -9.18 -12.97
CA LEU A 59 -15.63 -9.04 -11.67
C LEU A 59 -16.85 -9.97 -11.53
N ASP A 60 -17.57 -10.25 -12.62
CA ASP A 60 -18.75 -11.14 -12.59
C ASP A 60 -18.30 -12.59 -12.30
N ALA A 61 -17.25 -13.04 -12.95
CA ALA A 61 -16.66 -14.36 -12.71
C ALA A 61 -16.12 -14.50 -11.27
N ILE A 62 -15.43 -13.48 -10.75
CA ILE A 62 -14.95 -13.48 -9.35
C ILE A 62 -16.14 -13.58 -8.38
N MET A 63 -17.23 -12.86 -8.64
CA MET A 63 -18.41 -12.90 -7.77
C MET A 63 -19.16 -14.23 -7.89
N ALA A 64 -19.15 -14.86 -9.07
CA ALA A 64 -19.71 -16.21 -9.25
C ALA A 64 -18.93 -17.25 -8.42
N GLU A 65 -17.60 -17.15 -8.35
CA GLU A 65 -16.77 -17.99 -7.47
C GLU A 65 -17.15 -17.83 -5.99
N CYS A 66 -17.34 -16.59 -5.53
CA CYS A 66 -17.77 -16.30 -4.16
C CYS A 66 -19.18 -16.88 -3.88
N ALA A 67 -20.12 -16.71 -4.81
CA ALA A 67 -21.48 -17.21 -4.67
C ALA A 67 -21.53 -18.74 -4.68
N ALA A 68 -20.76 -19.40 -5.55
CA ALA A 68 -20.65 -20.85 -5.59
C ALA A 68 -20.08 -21.42 -4.28
N ALA A 69 -19.02 -20.83 -3.74
CA ALA A 69 -18.47 -21.22 -2.45
C ALA A 69 -19.49 -21.01 -1.32
N HIS A 70 -20.24 -19.88 -1.38
CA HIS A 70 -21.32 -19.62 -0.41
C HIS A 70 -22.41 -20.68 -0.47
N ALA A 71 -22.88 -21.06 -1.63
CA ALA A 71 -23.90 -22.08 -1.81
C ALA A 71 -23.41 -23.45 -1.30
N ALA A 72 -22.11 -23.73 -1.41
CA ALA A 72 -21.48 -24.94 -0.89
C ALA A 72 -21.16 -24.90 0.63
N GLY A 73 -21.51 -23.83 1.33
CA GLY A 73 -21.23 -23.65 2.76
C GLY A 73 -19.73 -23.51 3.09
N GLN A 74 -18.92 -23.01 2.14
CA GLN A 74 -17.47 -22.91 2.25
C GLN A 74 -17.01 -21.48 2.51
N ASP A 75 -16.16 -21.24 3.50
CA ASP A 75 -15.50 -19.97 3.71
C ASP A 75 -14.46 -19.71 2.62
N VAL A 76 -14.29 -18.43 2.25
CA VAL A 76 -13.38 -17.98 1.20
C VAL A 76 -12.35 -17.03 1.75
N ALA A 77 -11.07 -17.29 1.51
CA ALA A 77 -9.98 -16.32 1.65
C ALA A 77 -9.82 -15.57 0.32
N ARG A 78 -10.23 -14.30 0.27
CA ARG A 78 -10.06 -13.43 -0.90
C ARG A 78 -8.85 -12.52 -0.67
N LEU A 79 -7.71 -12.86 -1.31
CA LEU A 79 -6.43 -12.18 -1.11
C LEU A 79 -6.28 -11.00 -2.07
N HIS A 80 -5.86 -9.86 -1.53
CA HIS A 80 -5.50 -8.65 -2.26
C HIS A 80 -4.06 -8.25 -1.93
N SER A 81 -3.30 -7.83 -2.93
CA SER A 81 -1.94 -7.30 -2.72
C SER A 81 -1.96 -6.05 -1.84
N GLY A 82 -1.00 -5.92 -0.95
CA GLY A 82 -0.87 -4.80 -0.04
C GLY A 82 -1.97 -4.74 1.01
N ASP A 83 -2.69 -3.64 1.04
CA ASP A 83 -3.85 -3.37 1.90
C ASP A 83 -5.10 -3.09 1.05
N LEU A 84 -6.27 -3.32 1.62
CA LEU A 84 -7.54 -3.21 0.91
C LEU A 84 -8.14 -1.80 0.90
N SER A 85 -7.58 -0.87 1.67
CA SER A 85 -8.14 0.48 1.81
C SER A 85 -7.93 1.37 0.58
N ILE A 86 -6.98 1.00 -0.31
CA ILE A 86 -6.63 1.79 -1.49
C ILE A 86 -6.53 0.91 -2.74
N TRP A 87 -7.19 1.32 -3.83
CA TRP A 87 -7.16 0.73 -5.19
C TRP A 87 -7.31 -0.80 -5.26
N SER A 88 -8.08 -1.38 -4.37
CA SER A 88 -8.27 -2.83 -4.27
C SER A 88 -9.57 -3.33 -4.93
N ALA A 89 -10.41 -2.45 -5.46
CA ALA A 89 -11.76 -2.77 -5.94
C ALA A 89 -12.64 -3.47 -4.87
N LEU A 90 -12.37 -3.19 -3.58
CA LEU A 90 -13.14 -3.77 -2.47
C LEU A 90 -14.60 -3.31 -2.50
N ALA A 91 -14.83 -2.01 -2.75
CA ALA A 91 -16.17 -1.41 -2.71
C ALA A 91 -17.11 -2.02 -3.74
N GLU A 92 -16.63 -2.36 -4.94
CA GLU A 92 -17.43 -3.01 -5.97
C GLU A 92 -17.82 -4.44 -5.56
N GLN A 93 -16.87 -5.19 -4.97
CA GLN A 93 -17.11 -6.56 -4.53
C GLN A 93 -18.06 -6.61 -3.34
N THR A 94 -17.83 -5.80 -2.30
CA THR A 94 -18.68 -5.78 -1.10
C THR A 94 -20.11 -5.35 -1.43
N ARG A 95 -20.30 -4.32 -2.27
CA ARG A 95 -21.63 -3.90 -2.74
C ARG A 95 -22.41 -5.01 -3.44
N ARG A 96 -21.70 -5.92 -4.16
CA ARG A 96 -22.33 -7.08 -4.81
C ARG A 96 -22.67 -8.17 -3.80
N LEU A 97 -21.79 -8.43 -2.83
CA LEU A 97 -22.07 -9.38 -1.75
C LEU A 97 -23.25 -8.94 -0.89
N ASP A 98 -23.35 -7.64 -0.59
CA ASP A 98 -24.51 -7.07 0.13
C ASP A 98 -25.84 -7.36 -0.59
N ARG A 99 -25.88 -7.20 -1.93
CA ARG A 99 -27.07 -7.51 -2.73
C ARG A 99 -27.41 -9.01 -2.73
N LEU A 100 -26.42 -9.86 -2.59
CA LEU A 100 -26.59 -11.32 -2.54
C LEU A 100 -26.85 -11.83 -1.11
N GLY A 101 -26.78 -10.97 -0.08
CA GLY A 101 -26.90 -11.36 1.31
C GLY A 101 -25.74 -12.22 1.81
N ILE A 102 -24.57 -12.15 1.15
CA ILE A 102 -23.39 -12.97 1.50
C ILE A 102 -22.55 -12.19 2.50
N PRO A 103 -22.34 -12.73 3.73
CA PRO A 103 -21.53 -12.07 4.75
C PRO A 103 -20.04 -12.04 4.38
N TYR A 104 -19.36 -10.96 4.78
CA TYR A 104 -17.94 -10.81 4.58
C TYR A 104 -17.26 -10.13 5.77
N THR A 105 -15.93 -10.26 5.83
CA THR A 105 -15.05 -9.52 6.75
C THR A 105 -13.90 -8.91 5.97
N VAL A 106 -13.27 -7.87 6.53
CA VAL A 106 -12.09 -7.23 5.97
C VAL A 106 -10.96 -7.27 6.98
N THR A 107 -9.81 -7.80 6.57
CA THR A 107 -8.59 -7.86 7.37
C THR A 107 -7.54 -6.99 6.70
N PRO A 108 -6.98 -5.97 7.38
CA PRO A 108 -5.99 -5.09 6.79
C PRO A 108 -4.68 -5.83 6.47
N GLY A 109 -3.89 -5.26 5.57
CA GLY A 109 -2.55 -5.70 5.24
C GLY A 109 -1.52 -4.57 5.39
N VAL A 110 -0.26 -4.85 5.09
CA VAL A 110 0.79 -3.84 5.03
C VAL A 110 0.81 -3.25 3.62
N PRO A 111 0.52 -1.95 3.45
CA PRO A 111 0.52 -1.33 2.14
C PRO A 111 1.95 -1.09 1.62
N SER A 112 2.10 -1.05 0.29
CA SER A 112 3.42 -0.92 -0.34
C SER A 112 4.15 0.38 -0.01
N PHE A 113 3.44 1.48 0.27
CA PHE A 113 4.11 2.73 0.65
C PHE A 113 4.79 2.62 2.03
N ALA A 114 4.20 1.90 2.99
CA ALA A 114 4.81 1.67 4.28
C ALA A 114 6.02 0.73 4.18
N ALA A 115 5.92 -0.31 3.35
CA ALA A 115 7.06 -1.18 3.07
C ALA A 115 8.20 -0.42 2.38
N ALA A 116 7.89 0.42 1.40
CA ALA A 116 8.89 1.25 0.71
C ALA A 116 9.59 2.22 1.67
N ALA A 117 8.84 2.86 2.59
CA ALA A 117 9.41 3.73 3.62
C ALA A 117 10.38 2.98 4.54
N ALA A 118 10.02 1.76 4.96
CA ALA A 118 10.88 0.89 5.77
C ALA A 118 12.17 0.49 5.02
N ILE A 119 12.07 0.10 3.74
CA ILE A 119 13.22 -0.25 2.90
C ILE A 119 14.16 0.94 2.75
N LEU A 120 13.62 2.13 2.54
CA LEU A 120 14.38 3.38 2.44
C LEU A 120 14.92 3.86 3.80
N ARG A 121 14.45 3.29 4.91
CA ARG A 121 14.72 3.75 6.29
C ARG A 121 14.39 5.23 6.45
N ARG A 122 13.25 5.65 5.89
CA ARG A 122 12.77 7.03 5.93
C ARG A 122 11.39 7.08 6.54
N GLU A 123 11.19 8.02 7.45
CA GLU A 123 9.86 8.46 7.84
C GLU A 123 9.35 9.44 6.78
N LEU A 124 8.10 9.25 6.36
CA LEU A 124 7.50 10.08 5.30
C LEU A 124 6.97 11.42 5.82
N THR A 125 6.96 11.58 7.15
CA THR A 125 6.57 12.82 7.85
C THR A 125 7.72 13.26 8.76
N VAL A 126 8.31 14.41 8.46
CA VAL A 126 9.47 14.94 9.20
C VAL A 126 9.14 16.31 9.76
N PRO A 127 9.33 16.56 11.08
CA PRO A 127 9.03 17.83 11.72
C PRO A 127 9.70 19.03 11.03
N GLY A 128 8.89 20.04 10.68
CA GLY A 128 9.39 21.24 10.00
C GLY A 128 9.75 21.07 8.52
N VAL A 129 9.68 19.85 7.98
CA VAL A 129 10.00 19.54 6.58
C VAL A 129 8.75 19.15 5.80
N ALA A 130 8.07 18.09 6.19
CA ALA A 130 6.77 17.67 5.63
C ALA A 130 6.00 16.90 6.70
N GLN A 131 4.73 17.23 6.90
CA GLN A 131 3.86 16.59 7.91
C GLN A 131 2.65 15.88 7.28
N THR A 132 2.63 15.82 5.95
CA THR A 132 1.52 15.25 5.19
C THR A 132 2.05 14.26 4.16
N VAL A 133 1.39 13.12 4.05
CA VAL A 133 1.63 12.14 3.00
C VAL A 133 0.39 12.04 2.13
N VAL A 134 0.54 12.25 0.84
CA VAL A 134 -0.53 12.09 -0.14
C VAL A 134 -0.34 10.77 -0.87
N LEU A 135 -1.27 9.86 -0.69
CA LEU A 135 -1.36 8.64 -1.48
C LEU A 135 -2.20 8.92 -2.72
N THR A 136 -1.59 8.86 -3.89
CA THR A 136 -2.27 9.18 -5.16
C THR A 136 -1.75 8.33 -6.31
N ARG A 137 -2.28 8.57 -7.50
CA ARG A 137 -1.86 7.99 -8.77
C ARG A 137 -2.06 8.99 -9.90
N THR A 138 -1.59 8.68 -11.09
CA THR A 138 -1.94 9.41 -12.31
C THR A 138 -3.20 8.83 -12.97
N SER A 139 -3.84 9.60 -13.84
CA SER A 139 -4.90 9.08 -14.70
C SER A 139 -4.39 7.92 -15.53
N GLY A 140 -5.12 6.81 -15.54
CA GLY A 140 -4.81 5.61 -16.30
C GLY A 140 -5.97 5.20 -17.21
N ARG A 141 -5.76 4.12 -17.99
CA ARG A 141 -6.78 3.59 -18.91
C ARG A 141 -8.04 3.10 -18.20
N ALA A 142 -7.88 2.51 -17.02
CA ALA A 142 -9.00 1.92 -16.27
C ALA A 142 -9.90 2.98 -15.61
N SER A 143 -9.32 4.09 -15.17
CA SER A 143 -10.09 5.20 -14.58
C SER A 143 -9.30 6.51 -14.64
N ALA A 144 -9.99 7.58 -14.99
CA ALA A 144 -9.45 8.93 -14.89
C ALA A 144 -9.35 9.36 -13.43
N MET A 145 -8.45 10.32 -13.15
CA MET A 145 -8.47 11.04 -11.87
C MET A 145 -9.57 12.11 -11.92
N PRO A 146 -10.24 12.37 -10.78
CA PRO A 146 -11.12 13.52 -10.66
C PRO A 146 -10.38 14.82 -11.02
N GLU A 147 -11.10 15.79 -11.60
CA GLU A 147 -10.50 17.04 -12.10
C GLU A 147 -9.68 17.78 -11.03
N ARG A 148 -10.15 17.74 -9.78
CA ARG A 148 -9.49 18.42 -8.64
C ARG A 148 -8.33 17.62 -8.03
N GLU A 149 -8.12 16.38 -8.44
CA GLU A 149 -7.11 15.47 -7.90
C GLU A 149 -5.89 15.34 -8.84
N GLN A 150 -5.49 16.44 -9.48
CA GLN A 150 -4.30 16.48 -10.32
C GLN A 150 -3.03 16.55 -9.48
N LEU A 151 -1.92 16.00 -9.97
CA LEU A 151 -0.64 15.99 -9.23
C LEU A 151 -0.18 17.39 -8.81
N ALA A 152 -0.37 18.40 -9.67
CA ALA A 152 -0.02 19.77 -9.40
C ALA A 152 -0.72 20.34 -8.15
N ALA A 153 -1.98 19.96 -7.91
CA ALA A 153 -2.72 20.42 -6.74
C ALA A 153 -2.11 19.88 -5.43
N TYR A 154 -1.68 18.63 -5.42
CA TYR A 154 -1.01 18.05 -4.26
C TYR A 154 0.43 18.51 -4.12
N ALA A 155 1.15 18.66 -5.23
CA ALA A 155 2.54 19.13 -5.25
C ALA A 155 2.68 20.55 -4.71
N ALA A 156 1.69 21.44 -4.96
CA ALA A 156 1.67 22.80 -4.44
C ALA A 156 1.69 22.87 -2.89
N THR A 157 1.37 21.79 -2.20
CA THR A 157 1.42 21.72 -0.73
C THR A 157 2.83 21.45 -0.19
N GLY A 158 3.78 20.99 -1.01
CA GLY A 158 5.11 20.54 -0.58
C GLY A 158 5.09 19.23 0.23
N ALA A 159 3.96 18.53 0.27
CA ALA A 159 3.80 17.25 0.98
C ALA A 159 4.66 16.13 0.40
N THR A 160 4.88 15.07 1.17
CA THR A 160 5.44 13.84 0.62
C THR A 160 4.38 13.14 -0.24
N LEU A 161 4.69 12.86 -1.49
CA LEU A 161 3.80 12.15 -2.42
C LEU A 161 4.21 10.69 -2.54
N ALA A 162 3.25 9.77 -2.45
CA ALA A 162 3.41 8.36 -2.76
C ALA A 162 2.52 8.02 -3.97
N LEU A 163 3.14 7.90 -5.14
CA LEU A 163 2.44 7.71 -6.41
C LEU A 163 2.41 6.23 -6.77
N HIS A 164 1.23 5.67 -6.68
CA HIS A 164 0.92 4.30 -7.08
C HIS A 164 0.58 4.22 -8.57
N LEU A 165 0.72 3.05 -9.17
CA LEU A 165 0.24 2.74 -10.53
C LEU A 165 0.72 3.73 -11.62
N SER A 166 1.84 4.44 -11.39
CA SER A 166 2.25 5.58 -12.23
C SER A 166 3.65 5.46 -12.84
N ILE A 167 4.36 4.35 -12.60
CA ILE A 167 5.74 4.18 -13.07
C ILE A 167 5.86 4.22 -14.60
N HIS A 168 4.88 3.71 -15.34
CA HIS A 168 4.84 3.68 -16.80
C HIS A 168 4.71 5.07 -17.45
N VAL A 169 4.48 6.11 -16.65
CA VAL A 169 4.39 7.52 -17.08
C VAL A 169 5.33 8.41 -16.26
N VAL A 170 6.46 7.87 -15.81
CA VAL A 170 7.41 8.57 -14.95
C VAL A 170 7.89 9.90 -15.54
N ASP A 171 8.09 9.99 -16.86
CA ASP A 171 8.47 11.23 -17.52
C ASP A 171 7.43 12.33 -17.33
N ARG A 172 6.14 11.99 -17.45
CA ARG A 172 5.03 12.92 -17.16
C ARG A 172 4.99 13.32 -15.69
N VAL A 173 5.18 12.35 -14.78
CA VAL A 173 5.24 12.61 -13.34
C VAL A 173 6.35 13.63 -13.03
N VAL A 174 7.55 13.41 -13.57
CA VAL A 174 8.69 14.34 -13.43
C VAL A 174 8.34 15.73 -13.95
N ALA A 175 7.79 15.83 -15.17
CA ALA A 175 7.44 17.12 -15.78
C ALA A 175 6.39 17.88 -14.95
N GLU A 176 5.37 17.19 -14.42
CA GLU A 176 4.31 17.78 -13.59
C GLU A 176 4.82 18.23 -12.20
N LEU A 177 5.81 17.52 -11.62
CA LEU A 177 6.27 17.78 -10.25
C LEU A 177 7.46 18.74 -10.17
N THR A 178 8.30 18.82 -11.21
CA THR A 178 9.48 19.69 -11.23
C THR A 178 9.19 21.17 -10.92
N PRO A 179 8.08 21.79 -11.39
CA PRO A 179 7.78 23.18 -11.04
C PRO A 179 7.58 23.44 -9.53
N PHE A 180 7.26 22.41 -8.74
CA PHE A 180 6.95 22.51 -7.32
C PHE A 180 8.10 22.07 -6.41
N TYR A 181 8.78 20.98 -6.75
CA TYR A 181 9.86 20.40 -5.94
C TYR A 181 11.26 20.78 -6.46
N GLY A 182 11.35 21.43 -7.63
CA GLY A 182 12.62 21.71 -8.30
C GLY A 182 13.23 20.47 -8.97
N ALA A 183 14.21 20.70 -9.85
CA ALA A 183 14.94 19.62 -10.53
C ALA A 183 15.69 18.70 -9.54
N ASP A 184 16.16 19.28 -8.44
CA ASP A 184 16.87 18.56 -7.36
C ASP A 184 15.92 17.94 -6.33
N GLY A 185 14.60 18.03 -6.55
CA GLY A 185 13.58 17.45 -5.67
C GLY A 185 13.81 15.96 -5.45
N PRO A 186 13.90 15.48 -4.18
CA PRO A 186 14.25 14.09 -3.88
C PRO A 186 13.15 13.12 -4.34
N VAL A 187 13.59 12.03 -4.97
CA VAL A 187 12.72 10.95 -5.47
C VAL A 187 13.31 9.60 -5.11
N ALA A 188 12.44 8.68 -4.74
CA ALA A 188 12.78 7.26 -4.65
C ALA A 188 11.75 6.44 -5.43
N VAL A 189 12.21 5.40 -6.11
CA VAL A 189 11.37 4.39 -6.76
C VAL A 189 11.68 3.05 -6.13
N VAL A 190 10.66 2.38 -5.59
CA VAL A 190 10.78 1.04 -5.01
C VAL A 190 9.96 0.09 -5.86
N PHE A 191 10.66 -0.78 -6.58
CA PHE A 191 10.07 -1.85 -7.39
C PHE A 191 9.95 -3.11 -6.56
N ARG A 192 8.76 -3.74 -6.59
CA ARG A 192 8.47 -5.00 -5.92
C ARG A 192 8.99 -5.04 -4.47
N ALA A 193 8.58 -4.05 -3.69
CA ALA A 193 8.95 -3.93 -2.27
C ALA A 193 8.78 -5.26 -1.54
N THR A 194 9.83 -5.71 -0.85
CA THR A 194 9.90 -6.96 -0.06
C THR A 194 9.87 -8.27 -0.86
N TRP A 195 9.87 -8.21 -2.19
CA TRP A 195 10.04 -9.40 -3.03
C TRP A 195 11.53 -9.75 -3.21
N PRO A 196 11.88 -11.00 -3.60
CA PRO A 196 13.27 -11.40 -3.81
C PRO A 196 14.02 -10.59 -4.88
N ASP A 197 13.30 -10.03 -5.84
CA ASP A 197 13.82 -9.20 -6.92
C ASP A 197 13.56 -7.70 -6.69
N GLU A 198 13.41 -7.29 -5.43
CA GLU A 198 13.29 -5.88 -5.03
C GLU A 198 14.40 -5.02 -5.63
N ARG A 199 14.04 -3.84 -6.13
CA ARG A 199 15.00 -2.81 -6.55
C ARG A 199 14.61 -1.45 -6.01
N VAL A 200 15.63 -0.70 -5.60
CA VAL A 200 15.50 0.67 -5.11
C VAL A 200 16.32 1.58 -6.00
N LEU A 201 15.67 2.62 -6.55
CA LEU A 201 16.32 3.71 -7.25
C LEU A 201 16.12 4.98 -6.42
N THR A 202 17.20 5.71 -6.19
CA THR A 202 17.15 7.02 -5.49
C THR A 202 17.84 8.07 -6.35
N GLY A 203 17.29 9.28 -6.31
CA GLY A 203 17.83 10.38 -7.11
C GLY A 203 16.99 11.65 -6.93
N THR A 204 17.00 12.45 -7.97
CA THR A 204 16.23 13.69 -8.05
C THR A 204 15.22 13.63 -9.20
N LEU A 205 14.31 14.58 -9.27
CA LEU A 205 13.39 14.69 -10.41
C LEU A 205 14.12 14.79 -11.75
N ALA A 206 15.33 15.42 -11.76
CA ALA A 206 16.14 15.49 -12.98
C ALA A 206 16.73 14.14 -13.43
N THR A 207 16.90 13.17 -12.53
CA THR A 207 17.66 11.95 -12.83
C THR A 207 16.83 10.67 -12.82
N ILE A 208 15.70 10.66 -12.13
CA ILE A 208 14.97 9.42 -11.84
C ILE A 208 14.37 8.76 -13.08
N ALA A 209 13.90 9.53 -14.06
CA ALA A 209 13.30 8.97 -15.28
C ALA A 209 14.32 8.15 -16.07
N ALA A 210 15.54 8.67 -16.23
CA ALA A 210 16.62 7.93 -16.90
C ALA A 210 17.01 6.64 -16.16
N GLN A 211 17.03 6.66 -14.81
CA GLN A 211 17.30 5.49 -14.01
C GLN A 211 16.21 4.43 -14.16
N VAL A 212 14.92 4.84 -14.15
CA VAL A 212 13.77 3.94 -14.36
C VAL A 212 13.84 3.28 -15.75
N ALA A 213 14.13 4.08 -16.79
CA ALA A 213 14.29 3.57 -18.14
C ALA A 213 15.45 2.56 -18.24
N ALA A 214 16.63 2.89 -17.69
CA ALA A 214 17.79 2.00 -17.67
C ALA A 214 17.53 0.69 -16.90
N ALA A 215 16.70 0.74 -15.86
CA ALA A 215 16.29 -0.43 -15.08
C ALA A 215 15.14 -1.23 -15.72
N GLY A 216 14.50 -0.74 -16.79
CA GLY A 216 13.39 -1.39 -17.48
C GLY A 216 12.13 -1.55 -16.61
N LEU A 217 11.84 -0.59 -15.74
CA LEU A 217 10.70 -0.67 -14.81
C LEU A 217 9.44 -0.09 -15.46
N GLU A 218 8.45 -0.94 -15.72
CA GLU A 218 7.19 -0.54 -16.37
C GLU A 218 5.95 -0.69 -15.46
N ARG A 219 6.05 -1.48 -14.39
CA ARG A 219 4.93 -1.81 -13.47
C ARG A 219 5.43 -2.21 -12.09
N THR A 220 4.51 -2.36 -11.14
CA THR A 220 4.76 -2.88 -9.77
C THR A 220 5.84 -2.09 -9.02
N ALA A 221 5.87 -0.78 -9.25
CA ALA A 221 6.78 0.13 -8.57
C ALA A 221 6.00 1.31 -7.96
N LEU A 222 6.45 1.75 -6.80
CA LEU A 222 5.98 2.95 -6.11
C LEU A 222 6.98 4.07 -6.34
N ILE A 223 6.48 5.27 -6.65
CA ILE A 223 7.30 6.48 -6.73
C ILE A 223 7.02 7.32 -5.48
N LEU A 224 8.05 7.64 -4.72
CA LEU A 224 7.99 8.56 -3.59
C LEU A 224 8.69 9.86 -3.97
N VAL A 225 8.06 11.00 -3.69
CA VAL A 225 8.61 12.34 -3.99
C VAL A 225 8.41 13.25 -2.80
N GLY A 226 9.42 14.00 -2.45
CA GLY A 226 9.28 15.05 -1.45
C GLY A 226 10.48 15.21 -0.53
N PRO A 227 10.58 16.36 0.17
CA PRO A 227 11.75 16.73 0.95
C PRO A 227 12.03 15.79 2.12
N ALA A 228 11.04 15.08 2.66
CA ALA A 228 11.23 14.10 3.74
C ALA A 228 12.20 12.97 3.36
N LEU A 229 12.32 12.64 2.06
CA LEU A 229 13.20 11.56 1.59
C LEU A 229 14.69 11.86 1.76
N ALA A 230 15.07 13.13 1.79
CA ALA A 230 16.44 13.59 1.92
C ALA A 230 16.66 14.47 3.16
N ALA A 231 15.70 14.50 4.09
CA ALA A 231 15.79 15.32 5.29
C ALA A 231 16.91 14.78 6.21
N ASP A 232 17.92 15.60 6.40
CA ASP A 232 18.98 15.40 7.37
C ASP A 232 19.12 16.70 8.20
N GLY A 233 19.43 16.60 9.49
CA GLY A 233 19.62 17.78 10.36
C GLY A 233 18.35 18.57 10.66
N PHE A 234 17.16 17.96 10.57
CA PHE A 234 15.89 18.58 10.92
C PHE A 234 15.70 18.74 12.44
N ARG A 235 14.81 19.65 12.84
CA ARG A 235 14.46 19.83 14.26
C ARG A 235 13.74 18.60 14.78
N GLU A 236 14.23 18.04 15.89
CA GLU A 236 13.58 16.91 16.57
C GLU A 236 12.17 17.29 17.07
N SER A 237 11.30 16.29 17.11
CA SER A 237 9.97 16.46 17.69
C SER A 237 10.06 16.76 19.18
N ALA A 238 9.31 17.75 19.63
CA ALA A 238 9.20 18.06 21.06
C ALA A 238 8.60 16.90 21.89
N LEU A 239 7.98 15.90 21.24
CA LEU A 239 7.35 14.76 21.91
C LEU A 239 8.30 14.00 22.86
N TYR A 240 9.60 13.98 22.54
CA TYR A 240 10.63 13.33 23.34
C TYR A 240 11.55 14.32 24.07
N ALA A 241 11.28 15.63 23.98
CA ALA A 241 12.04 16.62 24.73
C ALA A 241 11.87 16.42 26.24
N ALA A 242 12.92 16.72 27.02
CA ALA A 242 12.93 16.49 28.46
C ALA A 242 11.91 17.39 29.20
N ASP A 243 11.63 18.57 28.64
CA ASP A 243 10.72 19.60 29.16
C ASP A 243 9.29 19.49 28.60
N TYR A 244 9.01 18.46 27.73
CA TYR A 244 7.68 18.30 27.17
C TYR A 244 6.67 17.79 28.20
N ASP A 245 5.59 18.52 28.40
CA ASP A 245 4.48 18.12 29.28
C ASP A 245 3.73 16.91 28.70
N ARG A 246 3.99 15.75 29.27
CA ARG A 246 3.41 14.45 28.87
C ARG A 246 2.16 14.13 29.67
N ARG A 247 1.10 14.91 29.50
CA ARG A 247 -0.16 14.78 30.26
C ARG A 247 -0.68 13.35 30.40
N PHE A 248 -0.43 12.49 29.44
CA PHE A 248 -0.96 11.12 29.38
C PHE A 248 0.12 10.03 29.43
N ARG A 249 1.38 10.42 29.71
CA ARG A 249 2.49 9.47 29.86
C ARG A 249 3.28 9.83 31.11
N PRO A 250 3.43 8.89 32.08
CA PRO A 250 4.25 9.17 33.24
C PRO A 250 5.69 9.51 32.82
N THR A 251 6.26 10.54 33.42
CA THR A 251 7.70 10.80 33.30
C THR A 251 8.44 9.97 34.32
N ALA A 252 9.74 9.73 34.10
CA ALA A 252 10.59 9.01 35.08
C ALA A 252 10.63 9.69 36.45
N THR A 253 10.25 10.97 36.53
CA THR A 253 10.21 11.79 37.77
C THR A 253 8.82 11.82 38.41
N ASN A 254 7.77 11.31 37.79
CA ASN A 254 6.42 11.23 38.33
C ASN A 254 5.75 9.89 37.97
N PRO A 255 6.08 8.80 38.68
CA PRO A 255 5.51 7.48 38.41
C PRO A 255 4.03 7.35 38.83
N GLU A 256 3.45 8.31 39.55
CA GLU A 256 2.09 8.23 40.10
C GLU A 256 1.03 8.88 39.19
N GLY A 257 1.40 9.39 38.00
CA GLY A 257 0.56 10.22 37.13
C GLY A 257 -0.28 9.46 36.12
N LEU A 258 -0.82 8.29 36.42
CA LEU A 258 -1.85 7.62 35.61
C LEU A 258 -3.17 7.60 36.39
N ALA A 259 -3.87 8.72 36.40
CA ALA A 259 -5.34 8.70 36.52
C ALA A 259 -5.89 8.65 35.05
N ILE A 260 -6.51 7.54 34.70
CA ILE A 260 -7.28 7.32 33.49
C ILE A 260 -8.56 8.15 33.56
#